data_4e2f560d2424a5c492733fc7f0a21462
#
_entry.id   4e2f560d2424a5c492733fc7f0a21462
#
_cell.length_a   1.000
_cell.length_b   1.000
_cell.length_c   1.000
_cell.angle_alpha   90.00
_cell.angle_beta   90.00
_cell.angle_gamma   90.00
#
_symmetry.space_group_name_H-M   'P 1'
#
loop_
_entity.id
_entity.type
_entity.pdbx_description
1 polymer ?
#
loop_
_entity_poly.entity_id
_entity_poly.type
_entity_poly.pdbx_seq_one_letter_code
_entity_poly.pdbx_strand_id
1 'polypeptide(L)'
;MGYNYYWANKDSYGQRIVRKHGLKRAQPIMRSTRESGECLHMFQSGGKYYIWNPIEGCIWEIATSMDLVDIVTEIDKPRLGSLKLVEVDQVSSG
;
A
#
# COMPACT_ATOMS: atom_id res chain seq x y z
N MET A 1 14.59 1.83 12.94
CA MET A 1 13.34 1.21 12.57
C MET A 1 13.42 0.59 11.22
N GLY A 2 13.16 -0.65 11.12
CA GLY A 2 13.18 -1.33 9.86
C GLY A 2 11.85 -1.25 9.13
N TYR A 3 11.87 -1.75 7.91
CA TYR A 3 10.70 -1.85 7.08
C TYR A 3 9.56 -2.60 7.78
N ASN A 4 9.91 -3.59 8.60
CA ASN A 4 8.93 -4.42 9.29
C ASN A 4 8.17 -3.70 10.40
N TYR A 5 8.57 -2.49 10.76
CA TYR A 5 7.89 -1.74 11.82
C TYR A 5 6.38 -1.70 11.63
N TYR A 6 5.94 -1.52 10.38
CA TYR A 6 4.51 -1.39 10.08
C TYR A 6 3.80 -2.73 9.91
N TRP A 7 4.53 -3.83 9.73
CA TRP A 7 3.92 -5.05 9.21
C TRP A 7 4.18 -6.30 10.03
N ALA A 8 5.11 -6.27 10.98
CA ALA A 8 5.63 -7.47 11.61
C ALA A 8 4.59 -8.26 12.40
N ASN A 9 3.71 -7.57 13.09
CA ASN A 9 2.71 -8.19 13.96
C ASN A 9 1.32 -7.75 13.55
N LYS A 10 0.31 -8.53 13.97
CA LYS A 10 -1.08 -8.20 13.66
C LYS A 10 -1.49 -6.83 14.21
N ASP A 11 -0.82 -6.35 15.26
CA ASP A 11 -1.12 -5.07 15.87
C ASP A 11 -0.17 -3.96 15.47
N SER A 12 0.73 -4.22 14.52
CA SER A 12 1.59 -3.19 13.97
C SER A 12 0.74 -2.12 13.30
N TYR A 13 1.28 -0.90 13.26
CA TYR A 13 0.53 0.25 12.79
C TYR A 13 -0.07 0.06 11.39
N GLY A 14 0.74 -0.43 10.45
CA GLY A 14 0.27 -0.66 9.09
C GLY A 14 -0.84 -1.70 9.03
N GLN A 15 -0.71 -2.78 9.80
CA GLN A 15 -1.74 -3.82 9.84
C GLN A 15 -3.05 -3.29 10.40
N ARG A 16 -2.98 -2.40 11.39
CA ARG A 16 -4.19 -1.78 11.94
C ARG A 16 -4.89 -0.89 10.92
N ILE A 17 -4.11 -0.13 10.16
CA ILE A 17 -4.67 0.73 9.12
C ILE A 17 -5.34 -0.11 8.02
N VAL A 18 -4.70 -1.20 7.64
CA VAL A 18 -5.24 -2.14 6.65
C VAL A 18 -6.60 -2.67 7.11
N ARG A 19 -6.72 -3.05 8.38
CA ARG A 19 -7.99 -3.53 8.92
C ARG A 19 -9.06 -2.44 8.93
N LYS A 20 -8.69 -1.18 9.20
CA LYS A 20 -9.65 -0.07 9.16
C LYS A 20 -10.23 0.13 7.77
N HIS A 21 -9.53 -0.33 6.75
CA HIS A 21 -10.00 -0.26 5.37
C HIS A 21 -10.69 -1.56 4.93
N GLY A 22 -10.97 -2.45 5.88
CA GLY A 22 -11.69 -3.69 5.57
C GLY A 22 -10.85 -4.73 4.84
N LEU A 23 -9.55 -4.59 4.85
CA LEU A 23 -8.65 -5.48 4.14
C LEU A 23 -8.10 -6.55 5.07
N LYS A 24 -7.66 -7.65 4.48
CA LYS A 24 -7.02 -8.73 5.22
C LYS A 24 -5.59 -8.35 5.56
N ARG A 25 -4.92 -9.21 6.33
CA ARG A 25 -3.53 -8.98 6.72
C ARG A 25 -2.68 -8.64 5.50
N ALA A 26 -1.91 -7.59 5.62
CA ALA A 26 -1.04 -7.13 4.54
C ALA A 26 0.26 -7.92 4.53
N GLN A 27 0.73 -8.24 3.32
CA GLN A 27 2.07 -8.77 3.11
C GLN A 27 2.87 -7.71 2.39
N PRO A 28 3.87 -7.13 3.05
CA PRO A 28 4.64 -6.05 2.43
C PRO A 28 5.44 -6.56 1.23
N ILE A 29 5.49 -5.74 0.19
CA ILE A 29 6.23 -6.08 -1.03
C ILE A 29 7.41 -5.14 -1.20
N MET A 30 7.16 -3.82 -1.15
CA MET A 30 8.22 -2.84 -1.34
C MET A 30 7.84 -1.51 -0.72
N ARG A 31 8.83 -0.67 -0.56
CA ARG A 31 8.65 0.71 -0.14
C ARG A 31 9.39 1.60 -1.13
N SER A 32 8.78 2.69 -1.54
CA SER A 32 9.41 3.66 -2.41
C SER A 32 9.37 5.03 -1.74
N THR A 33 10.53 5.67 -1.61
CA THR A 33 10.63 7.01 -1.05
C THR A 33 10.72 8.01 -2.18
N ARG A 34 9.82 8.98 -2.17
CA ARG A 34 9.77 10.04 -3.17
C ARG A 34 10.74 11.16 -2.82
N GLU A 35 11.08 11.98 -3.81
CA GLU A 35 11.94 13.15 -3.59
C GLU A 35 11.35 14.11 -2.57
N SER A 36 10.02 14.15 -2.50
CA SER A 36 9.32 14.99 -1.52
C SER A 36 9.44 14.46 -0.09
N GLY A 37 10.01 13.27 0.10
CA GLY A 37 10.09 12.63 1.41
C GLY A 37 8.94 11.69 1.69
N GLU A 38 7.94 11.63 0.84
CA GLU A 38 6.84 10.68 1.01
C GLU A 38 7.33 9.26 0.81
N CYS A 39 6.84 8.36 1.64
CA CYS A 39 7.06 6.92 1.47
C CYS A 39 5.76 6.25 1.06
N LEU A 40 5.81 5.52 -0.03
CA LEU A 40 4.70 4.70 -0.48
C LEU A 40 5.02 3.25 -0.15
N HIS A 41 4.09 2.57 0.49
CA HIS A 41 4.25 1.17 0.85
C HIS A 41 3.34 0.32 -0.02
N MET A 42 3.92 -0.60 -0.76
CA MET A 42 3.15 -1.55 -1.54
C MET A 42 2.99 -2.84 -0.76
N PHE A 43 1.78 -3.33 -0.70
CA PHE A 43 1.50 -4.59 -0.02
C PHE A 43 0.45 -5.41 -0.77
N GLN A 44 0.41 -6.69 -0.46
CA GLN A 44 -0.60 -7.60 -1.00
C GLN A 44 -1.56 -7.95 0.13
N SER A 45 -2.84 -7.98 -0.19
CA SER A 45 -3.89 -8.40 0.73
C SER A 45 -5.01 -9.06 -0.04
N GLY A 46 -5.37 -10.29 0.35
CA GLY A 46 -6.47 -10.98 -0.28
C GLY A 46 -6.33 -11.21 -1.78
N GLY A 47 -5.10 -11.38 -2.26
CA GLY A 47 -4.83 -11.61 -3.66
C GLY A 47 -4.78 -10.37 -4.53
N LYS A 48 -4.88 -9.21 -3.94
CA LYS A 48 -4.81 -7.94 -4.65
C LYS A 48 -3.64 -7.12 -4.13
N TYR A 49 -3.21 -6.14 -4.93
CA TYR A 49 -2.09 -5.27 -4.60
C TYR A 49 -2.59 -3.88 -4.26
N TYR A 50 -1.96 -3.26 -3.26
CA TYR A 50 -2.36 -1.96 -2.75
C TYR A 50 -1.15 -1.08 -2.51
N ILE A 51 -1.39 0.22 -2.49
CA ILE A 51 -0.40 1.22 -2.09
C ILE A 51 -0.95 2.00 -0.90
N TRP A 52 -0.13 2.19 0.11
CA TRP A 52 -0.49 2.96 1.30
C TRP A 52 0.45 4.15 1.42
N ASN A 53 -0.12 5.33 1.62
CA ASN A 53 0.64 6.53 1.95
C ASN A 53 0.34 6.89 3.40
N PRO A 54 1.29 6.63 4.33
CA PRO A 54 1.03 6.88 5.77
C PRO A 54 0.80 8.34 6.11
N ILE A 55 1.41 9.25 5.36
CA ILE A 55 1.27 10.69 5.63
C ILE A 55 -0.14 11.16 5.34
N GLU A 56 -0.69 10.73 4.22
CA GLU A 56 -2.06 11.09 3.84
C GLU A 56 -3.10 10.16 4.44
N GLY A 57 -2.67 8.99 4.90
CA GLY A 57 -3.59 8.01 5.47
C GLY A 57 -4.44 7.28 4.43
N CYS A 58 -4.05 7.34 3.18
CA CYS A 58 -4.84 6.76 2.08
C CYS A 58 -4.28 5.42 1.64
N ILE A 59 -5.19 4.52 1.24
CA ILE A 59 -4.83 3.26 0.61
C ILE A 59 -5.51 3.23 -0.76
N TRP A 60 -4.76 2.83 -1.79
CA TRP A 60 -5.29 2.66 -3.14
C TRP A 60 -5.09 1.22 -3.58
N GLU A 61 -6.12 0.66 -4.22
CA GLU A 61 -6.00 -0.63 -4.88
C GLU A 61 -5.39 -0.43 -6.25
N ILE A 62 -4.44 -1.28 -6.61
CA ILE A 62 -3.85 -1.26 -7.95
C ILE A 62 -4.76 -2.12 -8.83
N ALA A 63 -5.53 -1.45 -9.70
CA ALA A 63 -6.50 -2.09 -10.56
C ALA A 63 -5.97 -2.35 -11.97
N THR A 64 -4.68 -2.12 -12.17
CA THR A 64 -4.04 -2.32 -13.48
C THR A 64 -3.71 -3.81 -13.66
N SER A 65 -4.03 -4.35 -14.82
CA SER A 65 -3.75 -5.75 -15.15
C SER A 65 -2.31 -5.87 -15.66
N MET A 66 -1.35 -5.91 -14.74
CA MET A 66 0.07 -5.97 -15.04
C MET A 66 0.75 -7.00 -14.16
N ASP A 67 1.90 -7.49 -14.61
CA ASP A 67 2.73 -8.37 -13.81
C ASP A 67 3.28 -7.63 -12.59
N LEU A 68 3.58 -8.37 -11.53
CA LEU A 68 4.13 -7.79 -10.32
C LEU A 68 5.41 -6.98 -10.58
N VAL A 69 6.29 -7.50 -11.45
CA VAL A 69 7.54 -6.82 -11.79
C VAL A 69 7.26 -5.46 -12.42
N ASP A 70 6.28 -5.40 -13.32
CA ASP A 70 5.93 -4.15 -13.99
C ASP A 70 5.28 -3.16 -13.02
N ILE A 71 4.44 -3.66 -12.11
CA ILE A 71 3.82 -2.82 -11.09
C ILE A 71 4.89 -2.21 -10.20
N VAL A 72 5.83 -3.02 -9.72
CA VAL A 72 6.92 -2.56 -8.85
C VAL A 72 7.74 -1.50 -9.56
N THR A 73 8.03 -1.72 -10.84
CA THR A 73 8.79 -0.76 -11.66
C THR A 73 8.05 0.56 -11.77
N GLU A 74 6.73 0.51 -11.98
CA GLU A 74 5.92 1.73 -12.10
C GLU A 74 5.87 2.52 -10.80
N ILE A 75 5.75 1.81 -9.68
CA ILE A 75 5.69 2.47 -8.36
C ILE A 75 6.99 3.20 -8.05
N ASP A 76 8.11 2.67 -8.50
CA ASP A 76 9.42 3.26 -8.25
C ASP A 76 9.70 4.52 -9.08
N LYS A 77 8.83 4.85 -10.02
CA LYS A 77 8.99 6.07 -10.83
C LYS A 77 8.48 7.29 -10.08
N PRO A 78 8.98 8.49 -10.42
CA PRO A 78 8.48 9.72 -9.82
C PRO A 78 6.98 9.94 -10.02
N ARG A 79 6.43 9.39 -11.08
CA ARG A 79 5.01 9.46 -11.38
C ARG A 79 4.48 8.05 -11.55
N LEU A 80 3.29 7.79 -11.00
CA LEU A 80 2.64 6.49 -11.11
C LEU A 80 1.73 6.44 -12.34
N GLY A 81 2.21 6.97 -13.48
CA GLY A 81 1.37 7.31 -14.61
C GLY A 81 0.61 6.17 -15.28
N SER A 82 1.16 4.96 -15.25
CA SER A 82 0.53 3.83 -15.93
C SER A 82 -0.35 2.98 -15.03
N LEU A 83 -0.36 3.27 -13.74
CA LEU A 83 -1.13 2.48 -12.80
C LEU A 83 -2.52 3.08 -12.61
N LYS A 84 -3.52 2.23 -12.69
CA LYS A 84 -4.88 2.61 -12.35
C LYS A 84 -5.06 2.37 -10.86
N LEU A 85 -5.25 3.45 -10.11
CA LEU A 85 -5.41 3.39 -8.66
C LEU A 85 -6.82 3.74 -8.28
N VAL A 86 -7.41 2.92 -7.42
CA VAL A 86 -8.77 3.14 -6.91
C VAL A 86 -8.66 3.28 -5.40
N GLU A 87 -9.10 4.39 -4.87
CA GLU A 87 -9.04 4.63 -3.43
C GLU A 87 -9.92 3.65 -2.69
N VAL A 88 -9.39 3.10 -1.60
CA VAL A 88 -10.11 2.19 -0.72
C VAL A 88 -10.61 3.00 0.48
N ASP A 89 -11.92 3.06 0.66
CA ASP A 89 -12.51 3.80 1.77
C ASP A 89 -12.36 3.03 3.07
N GLN A 90 -12.30 3.77 4.17
CA GLN A 90 -12.33 3.15 5.48
C GLN A 90 -13.70 2.54 5.72
N VAL A 91 -13.70 1.37 6.34
CA VAL A 91 -14.95 0.71 6.71
C VAL A 91 -15.50 1.41 7.95
N SER A 92 -16.77 1.79 7.88
CA SER A 92 -17.44 2.36 9.04
C SER A 92 -17.57 1.27 10.11
N SER A 93 -17.04 1.54 11.27
CA SER A 93 -17.12 0.61 12.39
C SER A 93 -18.33 0.90 13.26
N GLY A 94 -19.27 1.46 12.67
CA GLY A 94 -20.57 1.87 13.17
C GLY A 94 -21.10 1.46 14.46
#